data_c0e02dc197d6bb3f1f1d3fb0963cb01e
#
_entry.id   c0e02dc197d6bb3f1f1d3fb0963cb01e
#
_cell.length_a   1.000
_cell.length_b   1.000
_cell.length_c   1.000
_cell.angle_alpha   90.00
_cell.angle_beta   90.00
_cell.angle_gamma   90.00
#
_symmetry.space_group_name_H-M   'P 1'
#
loop_
_entity.id
_entity.type
_entity.pdbx_description
1 polymer ?
#
loop_
_entity_poly.entity_id
_entity_poly.type
_entity_poly.pdbx_seq_one_letter_code
_entity_poly.pdbx_strand_id
1 'polypeptide(L)'
;MSNRILIVDDAAFMRMMIKDILEKNDYEVAGEAENGQEAVEQYNELKPDLVTLDITMPEKDGITALKEILQEHPDAKIIMCSAMGQQAMVIDAIQAGAKDFIVKPFQADRVIEAISKALS
;
A
#
# COMPACT_ATOMS: atom_id res chain seq x y z
N MET A 1 -13.74 14.03 7.50
CA MET A 1 -12.42 14.30 6.89
C MET A 1 -12.00 13.12 6.04
N SER A 2 -11.39 13.40 4.92
CA SER A 2 -10.92 12.34 4.03
C SER A 2 -9.67 11.69 4.60
N ASN A 3 -9.60 10.36 4.54
CA ASN A 3 -8.38 9.65 4.89
C ASN A 3 -7.38 9.79 3.74
N ARG A 4 -6.12 9.95 4.09
CA ARG A 4 -5.04 10.18 3.13
C ARG A 4 -4.28 8.89 2.87
N ILE A 5 -4.18 8.50 1.61
CA ILE A 5 -3.60 7.22 1.20
C ILE A 5 -2.35 7.47 0.34
N LEU A 6 -1.26 6.81 0.70
CA LEU A 6 -0.05 6.79 -0.13
C LEU A 6 -0.11 5.56 -1.03
N ILE A 7 0.05 5.76 -2.34
CA ILE A 7 0.00 4.67 -3.33
C ILE A 7 1.42 4.35 -3.77
N VAL A 8 1.83 3.09 -3.62
CA VAL A 8 3.19 2.65 -3.99
C VAL A 8 3.11 1.49 -4.96
N ASP A 9 3.59 1.70 -6.18
CA ASP A 9 3.65 0.67 -7.23
C ASP A 9 4.62 1.19 -8.29
N ASP A 10 5.44 0.32 -8.87
CA ASP A 10 6.37 0.75 -9.89
C ASP A 10 5.72 1.01 -11.25
N ALA A 11 4.48 0.52 -11.45
CA ALA A 11 3.74 0.73 -12.69
C ALA A 11 2.80 1.92 -12.57
N ALA A 12 3.02 2.95 -13.39
CA ALA A 12 2.17 4.14 -13.38
C ALA A 12 0.71 3.80 -13.65
N PHE A 13 0.46 2.82 -14.52
CA PHE A 13 -0.89 2.37 -14.84
C PHE A 13 -1.62 1.82 -13.60
N MET A 14 -0.91 1.05 -12.78
CA MET A 14 -1.49 0.49 -11.56
C MET A 14 -1.79 1.58 -10.54
N ARG A 15 -0.88 2.56 -10.40
CA ARG A 15 -1.13 3.69 -9.52
C ARG A 15 -2.37 4.47 -9.95
N MET A 16 -2.54 4.65 -11.27
CA MET A 16 -3.71 5.34 -11.80
C MET A 16 -5.00 4.60 -11.47
N MET A 17 -5.00 3.26 -11.59
CA MET A 17 -6.17 2.44 -11.27
C MET A 17 -6.57 2.59 -9.81
N ILE A 18 -5.61 2.50 -8.90
CA ILE A 18 -5.90 2.64 -7.46
C ILE A 18 -6.38 4.06 -7.16
N LYS A 19 -5.71 5.06 -7.73
CA LYS A 19 -6.09 6.46 -7.54
C LYS A 19 -7.55 6.69 -7.94
N ASP A 20 -7.96 6.15 -9.09
CA ASP A 20 -9.34 6.29 -9.56
C ASP A 20 -10.33 5.65 -8.57
N ILE A 21 -10.01 4.45 -8.07
CA ILE A 21 -10.85 3.78 -7.10
C ILE A 21 -10.97 4.60 -5.81
N LEU A 22 -9.86 5.13 -5.33
CA LEU A 22 -9.85 5.91 -4.09
C LEU A 22 -10.66 7.19 -4.23
N GLU A 23 -10.46 7.92 -5.32
CA GLU A 23 -11.14 9.19 -5.52
C GLU A 23 -12.65 9.02 -5.67
N LYS A 24 -13.08 7.92 -6.28
CA LYS A 24 -14.51 7.63 -6.41
C LYS A 24 -15.17 7.23 -5.09
N ASN A 25 -14.38 6.93 -4.08
CA ASN A 25 -14.87 6.49 -2.78
C ASN A 25 -14.49 7.45 -1.65
N ASP A 26 -14.22 8.71 -2.01
CA ASP A 26 -13.98 9.79 -1.06
C ASP A 26 -12.71 9.65 -0.23
N TYR A 27 -11.71 8.92 -0.73
CA TYR A 27 -10.39 8.90 -0.14
C TYR A 27 -9.49 9.90 -0.87
N GLU A 28 -8.55 10.50 -0.14
CA GLU A 28 -7.60 11.44 -0.72
C GLU A 28 -6.27 10.73 -0.99
N VAL A 29 -5.68 10.99 -2.15
CA VAL A 29 -4.35 10.46 -2.46
C VAL A 29 -3.32 11.42 -1.88
N ALA A 30 -2.57 10.95 -0.88
CA ALA A 30 -1.54 11.78 -0.24
C ALA A 30 -0.32 11.94 -1.12
N GLY A 31 0.00 10.91 -1.90
CA GLY A 31 1.14 10.92 -2.80
C GLY A 31 1.28 9.58 -3.48
N GLU A 32 2.30 9.48 -4.34
CA GLU A 32 2.61 8.25 -5.08
C GLU A 32 4.10 7.99 -5.00
N ALA A 33 4.48 6.72 -4.94
CA ALA A 33 5.88 6.31 -4.96
C ALA A 33 6.06 5.17 -5.95
N GLU A 34 7.24 5.06 -6.54
CA GLU A 34 7.55 4.09 -7.58
C GLU A 34 8.39 2.91 -7.10
N ASN A 35 8.94 3.00 -5.90
CA ASN A 35 9.77 1.93 -5.35
C ASN A 35 9.75 2.01 -3.83
N GLY A 36 10.38 1.01 -3.19
CA GLY A 36 10.37 0.93 -1.75
C GLY A 36 11.13 2.05 -1.05
N GLN A 37 12.19 2.55 -1.66
CA GLN A 37 12.96 3.65 -1.07
C GLN A 37 12.10 4.91 -1.02
N GLU A 38 11.44 5.25 -2.13
CA GLU A 38 10.53 6.40 -2.17
C GLU A 38 9.36 6.22 -1.20
N ALA A 39 8.87 4.97 -1.05
CA ALA A 39 7.78 4.69 -0.13
C ALA A 39 8.15 5.07 1.30
N VAL A 40 9.35 4.67 1.75
CA VAL A 40 9.81 5.01 3.09
C VAL A 40 9.97 6.51 3.25
N GLU A 41 10.60 7.17 2.27
CA GLU A 41 10.81 8.61 2.30
C GLU A 41 9.50 9.39 2.34
N GLN A 42 8.56 9.01 1.47
CA GLN A 42 7.27 9.70 1.41
C GLN A 42 6.41 9.41 2.63
N TYR A 43 6.50 8.23 3.20
CA TYR A 43 5.79 7.96 4.44
C TYR A 43 6.26 8.90 5.55
N ASN A 44 7.57 9.06 5.69
CA ASN A 44 8.13 9.95 6.70
C ASN A 44 7.72 11.40 6.48
N GLU A 45 7.64 11.83 5.22
CA GLU A 45 7.30 13.21 4.89
C GLU A 45 5.80 13.49 4.98
N LEU A 46 4.99 12.58 4.42
CA LEU A 46 3.54 12.82 4.27
C LEU A 46 2.72 12.30 5.44
N LYS A 47 3.21 11.29 6.14
CA LYS A 47 2.50 10.63 7.25
C LYS A 47 1.06 10.30 6.88
N PRO A 48 0.86 9.47 5.84
CA PRO A 48 -0.48 9.13 5.39
C PRO A 48 -1.22 8.29 6.42
N ASP A 49 -2.53 8.21 6.27
CA ASP A 49 -3.34 7.37 7.14
C ASP A 49 -3.22 5.89 6.79
N LEU A 50 -2.88 5.58 5.53
CA LEU A 50 -2.73 4.21 5.05
C LEU A 50 -1.84 4.20 3.81
N VAL A 51 -1.17 3.09 3.58
CA VAL A 51 -0.33 2.87 2.40
C VAL A 51 -0.81 1.63 1.66
N THR A 52 -0.96 1.72 0.33
CA THR A 52 -1.07 0.53 -0.52
C THR A 52 0.32 0.31 -1.11
N LEU A 53 0.89 -0.87 -0.92
CA LEU A 53 2.31 -1.12 -1.17
C LEU A 53 2.49 -2.39 -1.99
N ASP A 54 2.98 -2.23 -3.22
CA ASP A 54 3.29 -3.37 -4.09
C ASP A 54 4.42 -4.20 -3.49
N ILE A 55 4.35 -5.52 -3.65
CA ILE A 55 5.37 -6.43 -3.11
C ILE A 55 6.66 -6.36 -3.92
N THR A 56 6.56 -6.40 -5.25
CA THR A 56 7.75 -6.48 -6.12
C THR A 56 8.00 -5.14 -6.80
N MET A 57 9.12 -4.52 -6.46
CA MET A 57 9.50 -3.22 -7.02
C MET A 57 11.03 -3.15 -7.14
N PRO A 58 11.55 -2.29 -8.05
CA PRO A 58 13.00 -2.06 -8.12
C PRO A 58 13.51 -1.29 -6.89
N GLU A 59 14.80 -1.24 -6.74
CA GLU A 59 15.52 -0.59 -5.64
C GLU A 59 15.32 -1.32 -4.33
N LYS A 60 14.15 -1.12 -3.71
CA LYS A 60 13.79 -1.76 -2.45
C LYS A 60 12.41 -2.37 -2.62
N ASP A 61 12.27 -3.68 -2.36
CA ASP A 61 10.99 -4.34 -2.54
C ASP A 61 9.99 -3.95 -1.45
N GLY A 62 8.73 -4.35 -1.66
CA GLY A 62 7.65 -3.94 -0.76
C GLY A 62 7.75 -4.52 0.65
N ILE A 63 8.24 -5.74 0.79
CA ILE A 63 8.37 -6.35 2.12
C ILE A 63 9.45 -5.64 2.94
N THR A 64 10.57 -5.31 2.30
CA THR A 64 11.63 -4.53 2.95
C THR A 64 11.13 -3.16 3.37
N ALA A 65 10.40 -2.49 2.47
CA ALA A 65 9.82 -1.18 2.76
C ALA A 65 8.82 -1.27 3.91
N LEU A 66 7.97 -2.29 3.92
CA LEU A 66 7.00 -2.55 4.98
C LEU A 66 7.71 -2.62 6.33
N LYS A 67 8.77 -3.43 6.40
CA LYS A 67 9.50 -3.62 7.66
C LYS A 67 10.16 -2.33 8.13
N GLU A 68 10.73 -1.56 7.22
CA GLU A 68 11.36 -0.29 7.58
C GLU A 68 10.34 0.74 8.06
N ILE A 69 9.20 0.83 7.39
CA ILE A 69 8.16 1.76 7.81
C ILE A 69 7.64 1.38 9.20
N LEU A 70 7.38 0.10 9.43
CA LEU A 70 6.86 -0.35 10.72
C LEU A 70 7.88 -0.23 11.83
N GLN A 71 9.17 -0.31 11.53
CA GLN A 71 10.21 -0.12 12.54
C GLN A 71 10.19 1.30 13.10
N GLU A 72 9.99 2.29 12.22
CA GLU A 72 9.94 3.69 12.63
C GLU A 72 8.54 4.12 13.04
N HIS A 73 7.51 3.50 12.48
CA HIS A 73 6.10 3.86 12.72
C HIS A 73 5.29 2.59 13.00
N PRO A 74 5.37 2.05 14.23
CA PRO A 74 4.70 0.78 14.54
C PRO A 74 3.19 0.78 14.31
N ASP A 75 2.57 1.95 14.27
CA ASP A 75 1.12 2.07 14.06
C ASP A 75 0.75 2.27 12.58
N ALA A 76 1.73 2.23 11.68
CA ALA A 76 1.46 2.40 10.26
C ALA A 76 0.50 1.33 9.75
N LYS A 77 -0.45 1.74 8.91
CA LYS A 77 -1.43 0.85 8.32
C LYS A 77 -1.06 0.61 6.87
N ILE A 78 -0.68 -0.61 6.56
CA ILE A 78 -0.16 -0.97 5.24
C ILE A 78 -0.93 -2.15 4.68
N ILE A 79 -1.40 -2.00 3.44
CA ILE A 79 -2.06 -3.06 2.69
C ILE A 79 -1.14 -3.43 1.54
N MET A 80 -0.80 -4.73 1.43
CA MET A 80 0.06 -5.20 0.35
C MET A 80 -0.73 -5.42 -0.92
N CYS A 81 -0.10 -5.16 -2.07
CA CYS A 81 -0.68 -5.45 -3.38
C CYS A 81 0.17 -6.53 -4.01
N SER A 82 -0.42 -7.67 -4.33
CA SER A 82 0.32 -8.81 -4.84
C SER A 82 -0.17 -9.26 -6.22
N ALA A 83 0.72 -9.86 -6.99
CA ALA A 83 0.34 -10.57 -8.20
C ALA A 83 -0.08 -11.99 -7.82
N MET A 84 -0.75 -12.67 -8.74
CA MET A 84 -1.08 -14.08 -8.53
C MET A 84 0.20 -14.89 -8.40
N GLY A 85 0.20 -15.87 -7.51
CA GLY A 85 1.36 -16.71 -7.29
C GLY A 85 2.34 -16.22 -6.24
N GLN A 86 2.01 -15.13 -5.54
CA GLN A 86 2.90 -14.57 -4.51
C GLN A 86 2.44 -14.88 -3.09
N GLN A 87 1.76 -16.02 -2.88
CA GLN A 87 1.18 -16.35 -1.57
C GLN A 87 2.22 -16.39 -0.45
N ALA A 88 3.40 -16.94 -0.70
CA ALA A 88 4.45 -17.01 0.33
C ALA A 88 4.88 -15.62 0.76
N MET A 89 5.01 -14.69 -0.19
CA MET A 89 5.38 -13.31 0.11
C MET A 89 4.28 -12.58 0.88
N VAL A 90 3.01 -12.86 0.56
CA VAL A 90 1.88 -12.29 1.28
C VAL A 90 1.90 -12.74 2.74
N ILE A 91 2.15 -14.03 2.98
CA ILE A 91 2.24 -14.56 4.34
C ILE A 91 3.36 -13.87 5.10
N ASP A 92 4.53 -13.71 4.49
CA ASP A 92 5.65 -13.00 5.11
C ASP A 92 5.28 -11.57 5.48
N ALA A 93 4.56 -10.89 4.58
CA ALA A 93 4.15 -9.51 4.82
C ALA A 93 3.16 -9.40 5.97
N ILE A 94 2.17 -10.29 6.02
CA ILE A 94 1.19 -10.30 7.12
C ILE A 94 1.88 -10.58 8.44
N GLN A 95 2.81 -11.54 8.47
CA GLN A 95 3.57 -11.84 9.69
C GLN A 95 4.43 -10.65 10.12
N ALA A 96 4.91 -9.86 9.17
CA ALA A 96 5.70 -8.68 9.46
C ALA A 96 4.85 -7.48 9.93
N GLY A 97 3.52 -7.56 9.78
CA GLY A 97 2.64 -6.53 10.31
C GLY A 97 1.71 -5.83 9.31
N ALA A 98 1.68 -6.27 8.05
CA ALA A 98 0.74 -5.73 7.09
C ALA A 98 -0.70 -6.04 7.57
N LYS A 99 -1.60 -5.12 7.34
CA LYS A 99 -2.99 -5.27 7.82
C LYS A 99 -3.83 -6.18 6.93
N ASP A 100 -3.55 -6.19 5.64
CA ASP A 100 -4.32 -6.98 4.68
C ASP A 100 -3.54 -7.04 3.37
N PHE A 101 -4.12 -7.70 2.37
CA PHE A 101 -3.54 -7.73 1.03
C PHE A 101 -4.66 -7.70 -0.01
N ILE A 102 -4.33 -7.25 -1.21
CA ILE A 102 -5.22 -7.29 -2.37
C ILE A 102 -4.42 -7.85 -3.54
N VAL A 103 -5.11 -8.56 -4.45
CA VAL A 103 -4.47 -9.26 -5.56
C VAL A 103 -4.79 -8.55 -6.87
N LYS A 104 -3.78 -8.40 -7.72
CA LYS A 104 -3.96 -7.86 -9.07
C LYS A 104 -4.55 -8.92 -9.99
N PRO A 105 -5.45 -8.57 -10.92
CA PRO A 105 -5.96 -7.22 -11.18
C PRO A 105 -6.93 -6.76 -10.08
N PHE A 106 -6.92 -5.47 -9.80
CA PHE A 106 -7.70 -4.91 -8.69
C PHE A 106 -9.19 -4.92 -8.98
N GLN A 107 -9.96 -5.32 -7.98
CA GLN A 107 -11.41 -5.16 -7.98
C GLN A 107 -11.75 -4.08 -6.98
N ALA A 108 -12.49 -3.07 -7.42
CA ALA A 108 -12.76 -1.89 -6.60
C ALA A 108 -13.37 -2.25 -5.24
N ASP A 109 -14.34 -3.14 -5.23
CA ASP A 109 -15.00 -3.55 -3.99
C ASP A 109 -14.04 -4.14 -2.99
N ARG A 110 -13.11 -4.99 -3.46
CA ARG A 110 -12.13 -5.62 -2.58
C ARG A 110 -11.12 -4.60 -2.05
N VAL A 111 -10.69 -3.68 -2.90
CA VAL A 111 -9.75 -2.62 -2.49
C VAL A 111 -10.38 -1.78 -1.37
N ILE A 112 -11.61 -1.34 -1.58
CA ILE A 112 -12.30 -0.49 -0.59
C ILE A 112 -12.58 -1.25 0.70
N GLU A 113 -12.96 -2.53 0.61
CA GLU A 113 -13.17 -3.35 1.80
C GLU A 113 -11.90 -3.44 2.65
N ALA A 114 -10.75 -3.71 2.02
CA ALA A 114 -9.49 -3.82 2.73
C ALA A 114 -9.10 -2.50 3.40
N ILE A 115 -9.26 -1.39 2.68
CA ILE A 115 -8.92 -0.07 3.20
C ILE A 115 -9.83 0.30 4.37
N SER A 116 -11.13 0.11 4.21
CA SER A 116 -12.11 0.43 5.23
C SER A 116 -11.85 -0.35 6.53
N LYS A 117 -11.55 -1.64 6.42
CA LYS A 117 -11.24 -2.46 7.59
C LYS A 117 -9.96 -2.02 8.27
N ALA A 118 -8.93 -1.69 7.50
CA ALA A 118 -7.65 -1.27 8.06
C ALA A 118 -7.74 0.06 8.79
N LEU A 119 -8.63 0.94 8.33
CA LEU A 119 -8.82 2.27 8.92
C LEU A 119 -9.78 2.29 10.11
N SER A 120 -10.55 1.24 10.30
CA SER A 120 -11.52 1.21 11.40
C SER A 120 -10.90 0.79 12.73
#